data_9e02800ba20dc20f2b90a4b6c8804f1e
#
_entry.id   9e02800ba20dc20f2b90a4b6c8804f1e
#
_cell.length_a   1.000
_cell.length_b   1.000
_cell.length_c   1.000
_cell.angle_alpha   90.00
_cell.angle_beta   90.00
_cell.angle_gamma   90.00
#
_symmetry.space_group_name_H-M   'P 1'
#
loop_
_entity.id
_entity.type
_entity.pdbx_description
1 polymer ?
#
loop_
_entity_poly.entity_id
_entity_poly.type
_entity_poly.pdbx_seq_one_letter_code
_entity_poly.pdbx_strand_id
1 'polypeptide(L)'
;MDSPLFFIICILHSLVALVCGGLMMFYTNEASVFGHGIEIASKLKGSTPHDQLLIQISESFSGLLLISIGFVLFMVSFVKDREFQTYFAKGCILLHVSMAVWRVCFEGKLEDLAYEWPRQVAGDITLAFSWIFFIVYSWREKYD
;
A
#
# COMPACT_ATOMS: atom_id res chain seq x y z
N MET A 1 22.23 -6.10 18.07
CA MET A 1 22.04 -7.09 16.99
C MET A 1 21.07 -6.51 15.99
N ASP A 2 21.46 -6.48 14.74
CA ASP A 2 20.60 -5.94 13.68
C ASP A 2 19.42 -6.91 13.48
N SER A 3 18.19 -6.42 13.50
CA SER A 3 17.04 -7.28 13.21
C SER A 3 16.91 -7.45 11.68
N PRO A 4 17.33 -8.58 11.11
CA PRO A 4 17.20 -8.83 9.67
C PRO A 4 15.74 -8.78 9.22
N LEU A 5 14.81 -9.04 10.14
CA LEU A 5 13.38 -9.04 9.88
C LEU A 5 12.86 -7.64 9.50
N PHE A 6 13.31 -6.57 10.17
CA PHE A 6 12.95 -5.20 9.81
C PHE A 6 13.38 -4.86 8.38
N PHE A 7 14.64 -5.17 8.05
CA PHE A 7 15.17 -4.96 6.71
C PHE A 7 14.34 -5.71 5.65
N ILE A 8 14.06 -7.00 5.88
CA ILE A 8 13.29 -7.83 4.94
C ILE A 8 11.88 -7.25 4.73
N ILE A 9 11.18 -6.90 5.79
CA ILE A 9 9.83 -6.33 5.69
C ILE A 9 9.86 -5.00 4.92
N CYS A 10 10.78 -4.09 5.26
CA CYS A 10 10.92 -2.82 4.55
C CYS A 10 11.20 -3.02 3.05
N ILE A 11 12.11 -3.94 2.69
CA ILE A 11 12.44 -4.22 1.29
C ILE A 11 11.23 -4.81 0.55
N LEU A 12 10.52 -5.78 1.13
CA LEU A 12 9.34 -6.37 0.51
C LEU A 12 8.24 -5.31 0.28
N HIS A 13 7.95 -4.49 1.28
CA HIS A 13 6.96 -3.40 1.15
C HIS A 13 7.42 -2.34 0.15
N SER A 14 8.71 -2.01 0.12
CA SER A 14 9.30 -1.11 -0.86
C SER A 14 9.10 -1.63 -2.27
N LEU A 15 9.45 -2.90 -2.53
CA LEU A 15 9.27 -3.52 -3.85
C LEU A 15 7.81 -3.50 -4.30
N VAL A 16 6.87 -3.87 -3.42
CA VAL A 16 5.43 -3.81 -3.72
C VAL A 16 5.03 -2.39 -4.08
N ALA A 17 5.43 -1.40 -3.27
CA ALA A 17 5.07 0.00 -3.51
C ALA A 17 5.68 0.54 -4.81
N LEU A 18 6.94 0.23 -5.11
CA LEU A 18 7.61 0.67 -6.34
C LEU A 18 6.98 0.04 -7.59
N VAL A 19 6.69 -1.26 -7.56
CA VAL A 19 6.07 -1.97 -8.69
C VAL A 19 4.64 -1.48 -8.91
N CYS A 20 3.81 -1.44 -7.86
CA CYS A 20 2.44 -0.97 -7.98
C CYS A 20 2.39 0.50 -8.39
N GLY A 21 3.23 1.35 -7.81
CA GLY A 21 3.32 2.76 -8.16
C GLY A 21 3.77 2.98 -9.61
N GLY A 22 4.75 2.21 -10.08
CA GLY A 22 5.20 2.24 -11.47
C GLY A 22 4.10 1.82 -12.45
N LEU A 23 3.37 0.76 -12.13
CA LEU A 23 2.21 0.33 -12.93
C LEU A 23 1.13 1.41 -12.97
N MET A 24 0.78 2.01 -11.84
CA MET A 24 -0.21 3.09 -11.79
C MET A 24 0.25 4.33 -12.55
N MET A 25 1.53 4.64 -12.54
CA MET A 25 2.07 5.83 -13.19
C MET A 25 2.16 5.71 -14.70
N PHE A 26 2.61 4.57 -15.22
CA PHE A 26 2.92 4.37 -16.64
C PHE A 26 1.93 3.47 -17.37
N TYR A 27 1.22 2.61 -16.68
CA TYR A 27 0.30 1.59 -17.21
C TYR A 27 -1.05 1.66 -16.48
N THR A 28 -1.66 2.84 -16.46
CA THR A 28 -2.88 3.14 -15.67
C THR A 28 -4.05 2.21 -16.01
N ASN A 29 -4.27 1.92 -17.29
CA ASN A 29 -5.35 1.03 -17.71
C ASN A 29 -5.13 -0.41 -17.24
N GLU A 30 -3.91 -0.92 -17.40
CA GLU A 30 -3.52 -2.27 -16.99
C GLU A 30 -3.54 -2.41 -15.46
N ALA A 31 -3.10 -1.37 -14.75
CA ALA A 31 -3.18 -1.31 -13.30
C ALA A 31 -4.63 -1.33 -12.79
N SER A 32 -5.52 -0.59 -13.44
CA SER A 32 -6.94 -0.57 -13.13
C SER A 32 -7.61 -1.92 -13.40
N VAL A 33 -7.29 -2.57 -14.53
CA VAL A 33 -7.77 -3.91 -14.85
C VAL A 33 -7.26 -4.95 -13.84
N PHE A 34 -6.00 -4.87 -13.44
CA PHE A 34 -5.44 -5.75 -12.43
C PHE A 34 -6.09 -5.56 -11.05
N GLY A 35 -6.31 -4.30 -10.65
CA GLY A 35 -6.91 -3.95 -9.36
C GLY A 35 -8.40 -4.26 -9.25
N HIS A 36 -9.17 -3.99 -10.31
CA HIS A 36 -10.64 -4.00 -10.27
C HIS A 36 -11.29 -5.00 -11.23
N GLY A 37 -10.52 -5.63 -12.12
CA GLY A 37 -11.07 -6.45 -13.18
C GLY A 37 -11.55 -5.63 -14.40
N ILE A 38 -11.73 -6.29 -15.54
CA ILE A 38 -12.01 -5.64 -16.83
C ILE A 38 -13.34 -4.88 -16.80
N GLU A 39 -14.38 -5.47 -16.23
CA GLU A 39 -15.73 -4.88 -16.21
C GLU A 39 -15.77 -3.59 -15.39
N ILE A 40 -15.23 -3.61 -14.18
CA ILE A 40 -15.23 -2.45 -13.28
C ILE A 40 -14.26 -1.37 -13.79
N ALA A 41 -13.08 -1.77 -14.27
CA ALA A 41 -12.14 -0.83 -14.87
C ALA A 41 -12.77 -0.05 -16.05
N SER A 42 -13.59 -0.69 -16.87
CA SER A 42 -14.30 -0.03 -17.96
C SER A 42 -15.31 1.02 -17.49
N LYS A 43 -15.99 0.76 -16.37
CA LYS A 43 -16.95 1.71 -15.76
C LYS A 43 -16.26 2.90 -15.10
N LEU A 44 -15.07 2.69 -14.52
CA LEU A 44 -14.31 3.72 -13.84
C LEU A 44 -13.52 4.63 -14.80
N LYS A 45 -13.50 4.33 -16.08
CA LYS A 45 -12.67 5.02 -17.08
C LYS A 45 -13.08 6.46 -17.39
N GLY A 46 -14.31 6.84 -17.01
CA GLY A 46 -14.89 8.14 -17.36
C GLY A 46 -15.62 8.15 -18.71
N SER A 47 -16.62 9.02 -18.83
CA SER A 47 -17.53 9.06 -19.99
C SER A 47 -17.08 10.01 -21.10
N THR A 48 -16.30 11.04 -20.77
CA THR A 48 -15.78 12.01 -21.72
C THR A 48 -14.26 11.93 -21.84
N PRO A 49 -13.65 12.38 -22.97
CA PRO A 49 -12.19 12.45 -23.08
C PRO A 49 -11.52 13.29 -21.97
N HIS A 50 -12.20 14.33 -21.51
CA HIS A 50 -11.73 15.18 -20.42
C HIS A 50 -11.72 14.41 -19.09
N ASP A 51 -12.79 13.69 -18.76
CA ASP A 51 -12.88 12.88 -17.55
C ASP A 51 -11.82 11.76 -17.55
N GLN A 52 -11.64 11.10 -18.68
CA GLN A 52 -10.63 10.07 -18.86
C GLN A 52 -9.22 10.60 -18.59
N LEU A 53 -8.90 11.78 -19.12
CA LEU A 53 -7.60 12.42 -18.88
C LEU A 53 -7.43 12.81 -17.41
N LEU A 54 -8.47 13.36 -16.78
CA LEU A 54 -8.42 13.74 -15.36
C LEU A 54 -8.20 12.55 -14.45
N ILE A 55 -8.91 11.45 -14.69
CA ILE A 55 -8.75 10.19 -13.95
C ILE A 55 -7.33 9.65 -14.14
N GLN A 56 -6.86 9.59 -15.37
CA GLN A 56 -5.51 9.09 -15.69
C GLN A 56 -4.41 9.91 -14.99
N ILE A 57 -4.53 11.24 -14.98
CA ILE A 57 -3.58 12.12 -14.27
C ILE A 57 -3.64 11.87 -12.77
N SER A 58 -4.84 11.73 -12.20
CA SER A 58 -5.02 11.48 -10.78
C SER A 58 -4.43 10.12 -10.35
N GLU A 59 -4.67 9.08 -11.12
CA GLU A 59 -4.11 7.74 -10.88
C GLU A 59 -2.58 7.74 -11.03
N SER A 60 -2.06 8.41 -12.06
CA SER A 60 -0.61 8.57 -12.26
C SER A 60 0.05 9.30 -11.09
N PHE A 61 -0.58 10.36 -10.56
CA PHE A 61 -0.09 11.06 -9.37
C PHE A 61 -0.13 10.17 -8.13
N SER A 62 -1.18 9.38 -7.96
CA SER A 62 -1.25 8.40 -6.87
C SER A 62 -0.14 7.36 -6.99
N GLY A 63 0.19 6.93 -8.21
CA GLY A 63 1.34 6.07 -8.50
C GLY A 63 2.67 6.70 -8.09
N LEU A 64 2.85 8.00 -8.39
CA LEU A 64 4.05 8.75 -7.97
C LEU A 64 4.18 8.81 -6.44
N LEU A 65 3.08 9.06 -5.72
CA LEU A 65 3.07 9.04 -4.25
C LEU A 65 3.45 7.65 -3.71
N LEU A 66 2.97 6.60 -4.33
CA LEU A 66 3.30 5.24 -3.94
C LEU A 66 4.77 4.88 -4.20
N ILE A 67 5.35 5.33 -5.31
CA ILE A 67 6.79 5.25 -5.59
C ILE A 67 7.58 5.98 -4.50
N SER A 68 7.15 7.16 -4.11
CA SER A 68 7.81 7.95 -3.05
C SER A 68 7.80 7.21 -1.72
N ILE A 69 6.68 6.58 -1.35
CA ILE A 69 6.58 5.73 -0.16
C ILE A 69 7.54 4.54 -0.27
N GLY A 70 7.58 3.88 -1.42
CA GLY A 70 8.50 2.76 -1.67
C GLY A 70 9.96 3.17 -1.51
N PHE A 71 10.32 4.34 -2.01
CA PHE A 71 11.67 4.88 -1.87
C PHE A 71 12.02 5.19 -0.40
N VAL A 72 11.10 5.80 0.35
CA VAL A 72 11.30 6.06 1.79
C VAL A 72 11.47 4.75 2.55
N LEU A 73 10.65 3.73 2.27
CA LEU A 73 10.78 2.40 2.88
C LEU A 73 12.13 1.76 2.58
N PHE A 74 12.60 1.90 1.34
CA PHE A 74 13.94 1.43 0.95
C PHE A 74 15.03 2.12 1.77
N MET A 75 14.99 3.44 1.90
CA MET A 75 15.98 4.18 2.70
C MET A 75 15.94 3.82 4.18
N VAL A 76 14.74 3.72 4.74
CA VAL A 76 14.52 3.36 6.15
C VAL A 76 15.01 1.93 6.46
N SER A 77 15.01 1.03 5.48
CA SER A 77 15.45 -0.36 5.67
C SER A 77 16.88 -0.48 6.22
N PHE A 78 17.72 0.52 5.99
CA PHE A 78 19.11 0.54 6.44
C PHE A 78 19.30 1.14 7.85
N VAL A 79 18.25 1.66 8.47
CA VAL A 79 18.31 2.22 9.83
C VAL A 79 18.40 1.08 10.84
N LYS A 80 19.46 1.10 11.67
CA LYS A 80 19.77 0.03 12.64
C LYS A 80 19.25 0.30 14.05
N ASP A 81 18.78 1.51 14.32
CA ASP A 81 18.25 1.90 15.62
C ASP A 81 16.94 1.15 15.91
N ARG A 82 16.92 0.35 16.96
CA ARG A 82 15.78 -0.47 17.36
C ARG A 82 14.58 0.34 17.85
N GLU A 83 14.82 1.45 18.52
CA GLU A 83 13.73 2.32 18.98
C GLU A 83 13.04 2.95 17.79
N PHE A 84 13.82 3.45 16.84
CA PHE A 84 13.31 3.96 15.58
C PHE A 84 12.54 2.89 14.79
N GLN A 85 13.10 1.68 14.64
CA GLN A 85 12.44 0.58 13.92
C GLN A 85 11.07 0.25 14.52
N THR A 86 11.00 0.17 15.86
CA THR A 86 9.73 -0.10 16.56
C THR A 86 8.74 1.03 16.39
N TYR A 87 9.21 2.27 16.52
CA TYR A 87 8.36 3.46 16.29
C TYR A 87 7.83 3.52 14.86
N PHE A 88 8.69 3.30 13.90
CA PHE A 88 8.33 3.27 12.47
C PHE A 88 7.31 2.17 12.15
N ALA A 89 7.51 0.96 12.69
CA ALA A 89 6.56 -0.15 12.53
C ALA A 89 5.16 0.18 13.08
N LYS A 90 5.08 0.85 14.24
CA LYS A 90 3.79 1.33 14.78
C LYS A 90 3.11 2.33 13.85
N GLY A 91 3.88 3.24 13.26
CA GLY A 91 3.37 4.18 12.25
C GLY A 91 2.84 3.47 11.00
N CYS A 92 3.53 2.44 10.52
CA CYS A 92 3.09 1.63 9.39
C CYS A 92 1.80 0.85 9.69
N ILE A 93 1.66 0.30 10.90
CA ILE A 93 0.40 -0.35 11.32
C ILE A 93 -0.75 0.65 11.28
N LEU A 94 -0.55 1.83 11.87
CA LEU A 94 -1.57 2.88 11.87
C LEU A 94 -1.95 3.30 10.44
N LEU A 95 -0.95 3.44 9.55
CA LEU A 95 -1.18 3.78 8.15
C LEU A 95 -2.06 2.72 7.45
N HIS A 96 -1.70 1.44 7.53
CA HIS A 96 -2.43 0.38 6.86
C HIS A 96 -3.84 0.18 7.43
N VAL A 97 -4.01 0.30 8.76
CA VAL A 97 -5.34 0.26 9.39
C VAL A 97 -6.19 1.45 8.95
N SER A 98 -5.60 2.65 8.88
CA SER A 98 -6.31 3.85 8.40
C SER A 98 -6.74 3.70 6.93
N MET A 99 -5.90 3.12 6.08
CA MET A 99 -6.26 2.82 4.68
C MET A 99 -7.41 1.82 4.60
N ALA A 100 -7.38 0.75 5.39
CA ALA A 100 -8.46 -0.22 5.46
C ALA A 100 -9.79 0.43 5.89
N VAL A 101 -9.76 1.26 6.92
CA VAL A 101 -10.94 2.02 7.38
C VAL A 101 -11.44 2.98 6.30
N TRP A 102 -10.54 3.69 5.64
CA TRP A 102 -10.90 4.59 4.55
C TRP A 102 -11.62 3.84 3.41
N ARG A 103 -11.12 2.67 3.00
CA ARG A 103 -11.76 1.84 1.97
C ARG A 103 -13.16 1.42 2.39
N VAL A 104 -13.33 0.95 3.61
CA VAL A 104 -14.66 0.58 4.14
C VAL A 104 -15.62 1.78 4.12
N CYS A 105 -15.13 2.96 4.53
CA CYS A 105 -15.97 4.16 4.65
C CYS A 105 -16.29 4.84 3.32
N PHE A 106 -15.40 4.78 2.35
CA PHE A 106 -15.51 5.53 1.09
C PHE A 106 -15.71 4.63 -0.13
N GLU A 107 -14.85 3.64 -0.36
CA GLU A 107 -14.97 2.74 -1.51
C GLU A 107 -16.21 1.83 -1.37
N GLY A 108 -16.53 1.38 -0.16
CA GLY A 108 -17.72 0.56 0.08
C GLY A 108 -19.06 1.26 -0.23
N LYS A 109 -19.07 2.58 -0.40
CA LYS A 109 -20.26 3.34 -0.80
C LYS A 109 -20.50 3.35 -2.30
N LEU A 110 -19.47 3.05 -3.10
CA LEU A 110 -19.60 2.96 -4.56
C LEU A 110 -20.08 1.56 -4.94
N GLU A 111 -21.24 1.50 -5.57
CA GLU A 111 -21.91 0.24 -5.94
C GLU A 111 -21.00 -0.63 -6.84
N ASP A 112 -20.26 0.00 -7.73
CA ASP A 112 -19.32 -0.67 -8.63
C ASP A 112 -18.09 -1.26 -7.90
N LEU A 113 -17.68 -0.69 -6.77
CA LEU A 113 -16.55 -1.16 -5.96
C LEU A 113 -16.98 -2.07 -4.79
N ALA A 114 -18.28 -2.22 -4.56
CA ALA A 114 -18.82 -2.92 -3.39
C ALA A 114 -18.38 -4.39 -3.27
N TYR A 115 -18.04 -5.04 -4.39
CA TYR A 115 -17.58 -6.44 -4.40
C TYR A 115 -16.07 -6.59 -4.32
N GLU A 116 -15.30 -5.53 -4.59
CA GLU A 116 -13.85 -5.59 -4.73
C GLU A 116 -13.08 -4.99 -3.54
N TRP A 117 -13.66 -4.02 -2.84
CA TRP A 117 -13.02 -3.40 -1.69
C TRP A 117 -12.60 -4.42 -0.59
N PRO A 118 -13.34 -5.54 -0.34
CA PRO A 118 -12.92 -6.50 0.68
C PRO A 118 -11.56 -7.14 0.38
N ARG A 119 -11.26 -7.39 -0.89
CA ARG A 119 -9.96 -7.94 -1.32
C ARG A 119 -8.82 -6.97 -1.03
N GLN A 120 -9.03 -5.70 -1.28
CA GLN A 120 -8.03 -4.66 -1.05
C GLN A 120 -7.86 -4.38 0.45
N VAL A 121 -8.95 -4.39 1.23
CA VAL A 121 -8.90 -4.32 2.70
C VAL A 121 -8.12 -5.51 3.27
N ALA A 122 -8.35 -6.72 2.76
CA ALA A 122 -7.58 -7.89 3.17
C ALA A 122 -6.08 -7.72 2.90
N GLY A 123 -5.71 -7.09 1.77
CA GLY A 123 -4.33 -6.72 1.46
C GLY A 123 -3.75 -5.74 2.48
N ASP A 124 -4.44 -4.65 2.79
CA ASP A 124 -4.01 -3.66 3.78
C ASP A 124 -3.84 -4.28 5.18
N ILE A 125 -4.77 -5.14 5.59
CA ILE A 125 -4.70 -5.85 6.88
C ILE A 125 -3.52 -6.83 6.90
N THR A 126 -3.25 -7.54 5.80
CA THR A 126 -2.09 -8.44 5.69
C THR A 126 -0.78 -7.66 5.84
N LEU A 127 -0.67 -6.49 5.22
CA LEU A 127 0.49 -5.61 5.38
C LEU A 127 0.63 -5.10 6.82
N ALA A 128 -0.49 -4.74 7.48
CA ALA A 128 -0.48 -4.38 8.90
C ALA A 128 0.02 -5.53 9.78
N PHE A 129 -0.42 -6.77 9.53
CA PHE A 129 0.03 -7.95 10.28
C PHE A 129 1.53 -8.22 10.13
N SER A 130 2.16 -7.94 9.00
CA SER A 130 3.60 -8.08 8.84
C SER A 130 4.37 -7.18 9.82
N TRP A 131 3.90 -5.96 10.05
CA TRP A 131 4.48 -5.02 11.01
C TRP A 131 4.18 -5.40 12.47
N ILE A 132 2.97 -5.91 12.74
CA ILE A 132 2.63 -6.45 14.08
C ILE A 132 3.56 -7.62 14.41
N PHE A 133 3.77 -8.54 13.46
CA PHE A 133 4.69 -9.65 13.60
C PHE A 133 6.11 -9.18 13.94
N PHE A 134 6.61 -8.15 13.26
CA PHE A 134 7.90 -7.54 13.58
C PHE A 134 7.95 -7.03 15.04
N ILE A 135 6.92 -6.31 15.49
CA ILE A 135 6.88 -5.76 16.86
C ILE A 135 6.91 -6.89 17.91
N VAL A 136 6.08 -7.93 17.71
CA VAL A 136 6.02 -9.09 18.62
C VAL A 136 7.36 -9.83 18.63
N TYR A 137 7.97 -10.05 17.46
CA TYR A 137 9.28 -10.67 17.34
C TYR A 137 10.36 -9.85 18.06
N SER A 138 10.39 -8.53 17.85
CA SER A 138 11.33 -7.60 18.49
C SER A 138 11.17 -7.57 20.03
N TRP A 139 9.95 -7.73 20.53
CA TRP A 139 9.71 -7.83 21.97
C TRP A 139 10.28 -9.13 22.55
N ARG A 140 10.03 -10.26 21.90
CA ARG A 140 10.58 -11.55 22.35
C ARG A 140 12.10 -11.53 22.47
N GLU A 141 12.78 -11.00 21.43
CA GLU A 141 14.26 -10.87 21.46
C GLU A 141 14.78 -9.97 22.63
N LYS A 142 13.96 -9.07 23.14
CA LYS A 142 14.36 -8.18 24.26
C LYS A 142 14.26 -8.86 25.62
N TYR A 143 13.37 -9.84 25.76
CA TYR A 143 13.07 -10.49 27.05
C TYR A 143 13.54 -11.94 27.15
N ASP A 144 13.97 -12.55 26.06
CA ASP A 144 14.67 -13.83 26.01
C ASP A 144 16.20 -13.62 26.08
#